data_56d9426e7126282ac15e1f52e50697fa
#
_entry.id   56d9426e7126282ac15e1f52e50697fa
#
_cell.length_a   1.000
_cell.length_b   1.000
_cell.length_c   1.000
_cell.angle_alpha   90.00
_cell.angle_beta   90.00
_cell.angle_gamma   90.00
#
_symmetry.space_group_name_H-M   'P 1'
#
loop_
_entity.id
_entity.type
_entity.pdbx_description
1 polymer ?
#
loop_
_entity_poly.entity_id
_entity_poly.type
_entity_poly.pdbx_seq_one_letter_code
_entity_poly.pdbx_strand_id
1 'polypeptide(L)'
;MLNQILKDLFDSDPEIKKMAAKAILKDADEPAQVFSSILKEADRPTATVVYDVLFDAEGDFSSIFRAATGDDDAQVRNRAIRYLFRRGMLLPQDGISWLEDSDPFVRRRVISYLFWMNDRTSLGAVVRLSNTDPDPMVRKDCLRLISIWGTKSEVPHLIKALEDPSHMVRTQAVHALKRLTGEDFGEPLGASPEEFEWIVAKWQGWWEIMGERT
;
A
#
# COMPACT_ATOMS: atom_id res chain seq x y z
N MET A 1 -34.11 -25.05 -1.63
CA MET A 1 -33.79 -23.61 -1.80
C MET A 1 -32.28 -23.37 -1.82
N LEU A 2 -31.53 -23.69 -0.80
CA LEU A 2 -30.06 -23.44 -0.75
C LEU A 2 -29.29 -24.09 -1.91
N ASN A 3 -29.61 -25.33 -2.29
CA ASN A 3 -28.95 -26.02 -3.43
C ASN A 3 -29.16 -25.31 -4.78
N GLN A 4 -30.28 -24.60 -4.99
CA GLN A 4 -30.47 -23.82 -6.21
C GLN A 4 -29.64 -22.53 -6.15
N ILE A 5 -29.64 -21.83 -5.01
CA ILE A 5 -28.84 -20.62 -4.80
C ILE A 5 -27.32 -20.90 -5.00
N LEU A 6 -26.85 -22.05 -4.52
CA LEU A 6 -25.45 -22.46 -4.74
C LEU A 6 -25.17 -22.74 -6.23
N LYS A 7 -26.13 -23.29 -7.02
CA LYS A 7 -25.94 -23.43 -8.47
C LYS A 7 -25.90 -22.07 -9.18
N ASP A 8 -26.79 -21.16 -8.79
CA ASP A 8 -26.87 -19.82 -9.37
C ASP A 8 -25.59 -19.00 -9.09
N LEU A 9 -24.88 -19.29 -8.00
CA LEU A 9 -23.60 -18.65 -7.70
C LEU A 9 -22.50 -19.02 -8.72
N PHE A 10 -22.61 -20.16 -9.38
CA PHE A 10 -21.69 -20.60 -10.44
C PHE A 10 -22.25 -20.41 -11.86
N ASP A 11 -23.33 -19.62 -12.01
CA ASP A 11 -23.87 -19.24 -13.31
C ASP A 11 -22.84 -18.44 -14.15
N SER A 12 -23.05 -18.39 -15.46
CA SER A 12 -22.22 -17.58 -16.35
C SER A 12 -22.50 -16.07 -16.23
N ASP A 13 -23.71 -15.69 -15.78
CA ASP A 13 -24.13 -14.30 -15.62
C ASP A 13 -23.66 -13.71 -14.26
N PRO A 14 -22.85 -12.64 -14.27
CA PRO A 14 -22.38 -11.99 -13.05
C PRO A 14 -23.50 -11.45 -12.15
N GLU A 15 -24.64 -11.02 -12.72
CA GLU A 15 -25.77 -10.53 -11.91
C GLU A 15 -26.49 -11.68 -11.19
N ILE A 16 -26.62 -12.83 -11.83
CA ILE A 16 -27.16 -14.04 -11.19
C ILE A 16 -26.25 -14.46 -10.04
N LYS A 17 -24.91 -14.53 -10.26
CA LYS A 17 -23.94 -14.80 -9.20
C LYS A 17 -24.09 -13.83 -8.01
N LYS A 18 -24.23 -12.55 -8.30
CA LYS A 18 -24.35 -11.50 -7.28
C LYS A 18 -25.64 -11.61 -6.48
N MET A 19 -26.76 -11.94 -7.16
CA MET A 19 -28.04 -12.20 -6.49
C MET A 19 -27.95 -13.42 -5.59
N ALA A 20 -27.32 -14.50 -6.06
CA ALA A 20 -27.10 -15.72 -5.29
C ALA A 20 -26.21 -15.46 -4.06
N ALA A 21 -25.12 -14.71 -4.21
CA ALA A 21 -24.26 -14.34 -3.08
C ALA A 21 -25.03 -13.54 -2.03
N LYS A 22 -25.85 -12.56 -2.46
CA LYS A 22 -26.69 -11.78 -1.54
C LYS A 22 -27.75 -12.64 -0.85
N ALA A 23 -28.33 -13.63 -1.54
CA ALA A 23 -29.29 -14.55 -0.94
C ALA A 23 -28.62 -15.44 0.13
N ILE A 24 -27.41 -15.96 -0.14
CA ILE A 24 -26.62 -16.69 0.86
C ILE A 24 -26.34 -15.82 2.08
N LEU A 25 -25.92 -14.57 1.87
CA LEU A 25 -25.62 -13.64 2.94
C LEU A 25 -26.83 -13.37 3.85
N LYS A 26 -28.04 -13.34 3.27
CA LYS A 26 -29.30 -13.08 3.98
C LYS A 26 -29.86 -14.32 4.68
N ASP A 27 -29.79 -15.49 4.02
CA ASP A 27 -30.57 -16.67 4.41
C ASP A 27 -29.74 -17.74 5.12
N ALA A 28 -28.40 -17.64 5.10
CA ALA A 28 -27.54 -18.60 5.81
C ALA A 28 -27.39 -18.22 7.29
N ASP A 29 -27.45 -19.21 8.17
CA ASP A 29 -27.21 -19.00 9.61
C ASP A 29 -25.77 -18.56 9.88
N GLU A 30 -24.79 -19.10 9.14
CA GLU A 30 -23.37 -18.81 9.27
C GLU A 30 -22.73 -18.45 7.90
N PRO A 31 -23.05 -17.28 7.34
CA PRO A 31 -22.63 -16.92 5.99
C PRO A 31 -21.11 -16.92 5.79
N ALA A 32 -20.33 -16.56 6.82
CA ALA A 32 -18.87 -16.57 6.72
C ALA A 32 -18.30 -17.98 6.50
N GLN A 33 -18.86 -19.00 7.14
CA GLN A 33 -18.44 -20.40 6.93
C GLN A 33 -18.82 -20.89 5.54
N VAL A 34 -20.04 -20.58 5.10
CA VAL A 34 -20.54 -20.93 3.76
C VAL A 34 -19.62 -20.32 2.70
N PHE A 35 -19.33 -19.03 2.77
CA PHE A 35 -18.45 -18.36 1.81
C PHE A 35 -16.99 -18.84 1.89
N SER A 36 -16.47 -19.14 3.07
CA SER A 36 -15.15 -19.76 3.22
C SER A 36 -15.06 -21.11 2.49
N SER A 37 -16.12 -21.90 2.51
CA SER A 37 -16.17 -23.19 1.80
C SER A 37 -16.27 -22.97 0.29
N ILE A 38 -17.13 -22.06 -0.15
CA ILE A 38 -17.30 -21.71 -1.56
C ILE A 38 -16.00 -21.23 -2.19
N LEU A 39 -15.29 -20.31 -1.51
CA LEU A 39 -14.06 -19.70 -2.03
C LEU A 39 -12.89 -20.68 -2.23
N LYS A 40 -12.92 -21.85 -1.58
CA LYS A 40 -11.94 -22.91 -1.81
C LYS A 40 -12.06 -23.58 -3.19
N GLU A 41 -13.26 -23.59 -3.76
CA GLU A 41 -13.58 -24.29 -5.00
C GLU A 41 -14.02 -23.33 -6.13
N ALA A 42 -14.20 -22.04 -5.79
CA ALA A 42 -14.71 -21.03 -6.71
C ALA A 42 -13.69 -20.73 -7.82
N ASP A 43 -14.18 -20.60 -9.03
CA ASP A 43 -13.44 -19.99 -10.11
C ASP A 43 -13.21 -18.48 -9.85
N ARG A 44 -12.27 -17.87 -10.57
CA ARG A 44 -11.91 -16.47 -10.37
C ARG A 44 -13.11 -15.50 -10.50
N PRO A 45 -13.99 -15.62 -11.53
CA PRO A 45 -15.18 -14.79 -11.63
C PRO A 45 -16.11 -14.90 -10.43
N THR A 46 -16.36 -16.12 -9.96
CA THR A 46 -17.22 -16.36 -8.78
C THR A 46 -16.59 -15.77 -7.50
N ALA A 47 -15.32 -16.04 -7.27
CA ALA A 47 -14.58 -15.49 -6.12
C ALA A 47 -14.62 -13.94 -6.10
N THR A 48 -14.45 -13.31 -7.27
CA THR A 48 -14.53 -11.85 -7.40
C THR A 48 -15.89 -11.32 -6.96
N VAL A 49 -16.99 -11.93 -7.43
CA VAL A 49 -18.34 -11.52 -7.04
C VAL A 49 -18.58 -11.72 -5.54
N VAL A 50 -18.12 -12.84 -4.98
CA VAL A 50 -18.22 -13.10 -3.53
C VAL A 50 -17.48 -12.01 -2.74
N TYR A 51 -16.21 -11.70 -3.08
CA TYR A 51 -15.47 -10.65 -2.41
C TYR A 51 -16.12 -9.27 -2.55
N ASP A 52 -16.74 -8.97 -3.70
CA ASP A 52 -17.47 -7.72 -3.90
C ASP A 52 -18.69 -7.62 -2.98
N VAL A 53 -19.46 -8.68 -2.86
CA VAL A 53 -20.66 -8.71 -2.01
C VAL A 53 -20.25 -8.61 -0.53
N LEU A 54 -19.25 -9.37 -0.10
CA LEU A 54 -18.78 -9.37 1.30
C LEU A 54 -18.11 -8.07 1.72
N PHE A 55 -17.51 -7.35 0.78
CA PHE A 55 -16.78 -6.11 1.06
C PHE A 55 -17.67 -5.03 1.69
N ASP A 56 -18.92 -4.93 1.21
CA ASP A 56 -19.88 -3.92 1.68
C ASP A 56 -20.94 -4.50 2.62
N ALA A 57 -20.91 -5.82 2.87
CA ALA A 57 -21.87 -6.49 3.72
C ALA A 57 -21.71 -6.11 5.20
N GLU A 58 -22.82 -6.13 5.93
CA GLU A 58 -22.82 -6.15 7.38
C GLU A 58 -22.32 -7.51 7.90
N GLY A 59 -21.63 -7.48 9.03
CA GLY A 59 -21.05 -8.68 9.63
C GLY A 59 -19.53 -8.73 9.58
N ASP A 60 -18.95 -9.73 10.21
CA ASP A 60 -17.50 -9.94 10.27
C ASP A 60 -17.06 -11.03 9.28
N PHE A 61 -16.38 -10.61 8.23
CA PHE A 61 -15.76 -11.48 7.22
C PHE A 61 -14.22 -11.35 7.25
N SER A 62 -13.66 -10.87 8.36
CA SER A 62 -12.22 -10.60 8.50
C SER A 62 -11.37 -11.84 8.27
N SER A 63 -11.81 -13.02 8.69
CA SER A 63 -11.10 -14.28 8.47
C SER A 63 -10.97 -14.61 6.96
N ILE A 64 -12.02 -14.36 6.19
CA ILE A 64 -12.02 -14.54 4.73
C ILE A 64 -11.05 -13.57 4.07
N PHE A 65 -11.16 -12.28 4.40
CA PHE A 65 -10.28 -11.27 3.82
C PHE A 65 -8.83 -11.41 4.32
N ARG A 66 -8.61 -11.88 5.54
CA ARG A 66 -7.25 -12.18 6.01
C ARG A 66 -6.62 -13.32 5.22
N ALA A 67 -7.35 -14.38 4.92
CA ALA A 67 -6.86 -15.44 4.01
C ALA A 67 -6.57 -14.89 2.60
N ALA A 68 -7.43 -14.00 2.10
CA ALA A 68 -7.30 -13.41 0.77
C ALA A 68 -6.13 -12.41 0.63
N THR A 69 -5.45 -12.02 1.71
CA THR A 69 -4.20 -11.23 1.60
C THR A 69 -3.04 -12.03 1.03
N GLY A 70 -3.13 -13.35 0.98
CA GLY A 70 -2.18 -14.24 0.33
C GLY A 70 -2.61 -14.75 -1.06
N ASP A 71 -3.66 -14.20 -1.64
CA ASP A 71 -4.15 -14.62 -2.98
C ASP A 71 -3.12 -14.30 -4.07
N ASP A 72 -3.05 -15.14 -5.11
CA ASP A 72 -2.15 -14.92 -6.25
C ASP A 72 -2.47 -13.63 -7.02
N ASP A 73 -3.75 -13.21 -7.02
CA ASP A 73 -4.19 -11.98 -7.68
C ASP A 73 -3.99 -10.76 -6.78
N ALA A 74 -3.17 -9.83 -7.26
CA ALA A 74 -2.90 -8.57 -6.57
C ALA A 74 -4.15 -7.71 -6.32
N GLN A 75 -5.18 -7.81 -7.17
CA GLN A 75 -6.43 -7.07 -6.97
C GLN A 75 -7.21 -7.65 -5.78
N VAL A 76 -7.21 -8.98 -5.63
CA VAL A 76 -7.81 -9.65 -4.47
C VAL A 76 -7.06 -9.28 -3.20
N ARG A 77 -5.72 -9.36 -3.22
CA ARG A 77 -4.91 -8.95 -2.07
C ARG A 77 -5.17 -7.49 -1.68
N ASN A 78 -5.16 -6.58 -2.65
CA ASN A 78 -5.43 -5.15 -2.42
C ASN A 78 -6.84 -4.93 -1.82
N ARG A 79 -7.85 -5.63 -2.32
CA ARG A 79 -9.22 -5.59 -1.78
C ARG A 79 -9.27 -6.10 -0.35
N ALA A 80 -8.60 -7.20 -0.07
CA ALA A 80 -8.52 -7.81 1.25
C ALA A 80 -7.89 -6.86 2.28
N ILE A 81 -6.73 -6.29 1.96
CA ILE A 81 -6.04 -5.32 2.81
C ILE A 81 -6.94 -4.09 3.05
N ARG A 82 -7.63 -3.60 2.00
CA ARG A 82 -8.57 -2.48 2.12
C ARG A 82 -9.75 -2.80 3.03
N TYR A 83 -10.30 -4.01 2.98
CA TYR A 83 -11.37 -4.44 3.89
C TYR A 83 -10.89 -4.40 5.35
N LEU A 84 -9.76 -5.03 5.63
CA LEU A 84 -9.18 -5.08 6.98
C LEU A 84 -8.88 -3.67 7.52
N PHE A 85 -8.35 -2.78 6.67
CA PHE A 85 -8.12 -1.38 7.05
C PHE A 85 -9.43 -0.66 7.42
N ARG A 86 -10.47 -0.76 6.56
CA ARG A 86 -11.77 -0.09 6.80
C ARG A 86 -12.45 -0.57 8.09
N ARG A 87 -12.20 -1.83 8.47
CA ARG A 87 -12.77 -2.43 9.69
C ARG A 87 -11.89 -2.21 10.94
N GLY A 88 -10.78 -1.52 10.82
CA GLY A 88 -9.84 -1.31 11.93
C GLY A 88 -9.14 -2.60 12.40
N MET A 89 -9.07 -3.62 11.53
CA MET A 89 -8.52 -4.95 11.83
C MET A 89 -7.10 -5.16 11.31
N LEU A 90 -6.49 -4.10 10.82
CA LEU A 90 -5.13 -4.10 10.31
C LEU A 90 -4.16 -3.87 11.47
N LEU A 91 -3.21 -4.78 11.64
CA LEU A 91 -2.18 -4.65 12.67
C LEU A 91 -0.89 -4.07 12.05
N PRO A 92 -0.07 -3.32 12.80
CA PRO A 92 1.18 -2.75 12.29
C PRO A 92 2.11 -3.78 11.65
N GLN A 93 2.27 -4.95 12.27
CA GLN A 93 3.10 -6.04 11.73
C GLN A 93 2.57 -6.58 10.38
N ASP A 94 1.26 -6.58 10.15
CA ASP A 94 0.68 -6.96 8.85
C ASP A 94 1.15 -5.98 7.77
N GLY A 95 1.11 -4.68 8.07
CA GLY A 95 1.54 -3.63 7.17
C GLY A 95 3.01 -3.79 6.74
N ILE A 96 3.91 -4.09 7.68
CA ILE A 96 5.33 -4.28 7.38
C ILE A 96 5.54 -5.46 6.42
N SER A 97 4.85 -6.60 6.63
CA SER A 97 4.97 -7.77 5.75
C SER A 97 4.46 -7.50 4.33
N TRP A 98 3.38 -6.73 4.19
CA TRP A 98 2.82 -6.40 2.87
C TRP A 98 3.58 -5.30 2.13
N LEU A 99 4.52 -4.60 2.77
CA LEU A 99 5.48 -3.75 2.06
C LEU A 99 6.43 -4.55 1.15
N GLU A 100 6.49 -5.87 1.31
CA GLU A 100 7.26 -6.79 0.47
C GLU A 100 6.41 -7.47 -0.62
N ASP A 101 5.14 -7.05 -0.80
CA ASP A 101 4.25 -7.60 -1.83
C ASP A 101 4.88 -7.46 -3.22
N SER A 102 4.70 -8.48 -4.06
CA SER A 102 5.22 -8.50 -5.43
C SER A 102 4.64 -7.38 -6.30
N ASP A 103 3.41 -6.93 -6.02
CA ASP A 103 2.72 -5.91 -6.79
C ASP A 103 2.95 -4.50 -6.21
N PRO A 104 3.43 -3.53 -7.00
CA PRO A 104 3.70 -2.19 -6.53
C PRO A 104 2.45 -1.41 -6.09
N PHE A 105 1.26 -1.71 -6.65
CA PHE A 105 0.02 -1.06 -6.21
C PHE A 105 -0.38 -1.52 -4.81
N VAL A 106 -0.13 -2.78 -4.47
CA VAL A 106 -0.34 -3.28 -3.10
C VAL A 106 0.62 -2.60 -2.14
N ARG A 107 1.93 -2.55 -2.45
CA ARG A 107 2.92 -1.86 -1.60
C ARG A 107 2.57 -0.39 -1.38
N ARG A 108 2.20 0.35 -2.44
CA ARG A 108 1.77 1.76 -2.35
C ARG A 108 0.51 1.93 -1.50
N ARG A 109 -0.44 1.00 -1.60
CA ARG A 109 -1.64 1.01 -0.77
C ARG A 109 -1.28 0.85 0.71
N VAL A 110 -0.37 -0.06 1.01
CA VAL A 110 0.11 -0.29 2.38
C VAL A 110 0.79 0.97 2.94
N ILE A 111 1.68 1.62 2.18
CA ILE A 111 2.31 2.88 2.57
C ILE A 111 1.25 3.93 2.95
N SER A 112 0.16 4.02 2.16
CA SER A 112 -0.94 4.94 2.45
C SER A 112 -1.66 4.58 3.76
N TYR A 113 -1.86 3.30 4.05
CA TYR A 113 -2.52 2.86 5.28
C TYR A 113 -1.64 3.06 6.51
N LEU A 114 -0.34 2.80 6.42
CA LEU A 114 0.61 3.11 7.49
C LEU A 114 0.55 4.60 7.86
N PHE A 115 0.47 5.47 6.86
CA PHE A 115 0.26 6.91 7.09
C PHE A 115 -1.03 7.20 7.86
N TRP A 116 -2.16 6.66 7.42
CA TRP A 116 -3.45 6.90 8.07
C TRP A 116 -3.54 6.31 9.48
N MET A 117 -2.86 5.19 9.73
CA MET A 117 -2.75 4.60 11.06
C MET A 117 -1.75 5.33 11.96
N ASN A 118 -0.96 6.27 11.40
CA ASN A 118 0.17 6.93 12.05
C ASN A 118 1.17 5.94 12.68
N ASP A 119 1.38 4.81 11.98
CA ASP A 119 2.28 3.75 12.44
C ASP A 119 3.74 4.07 12.12
N ARG A 120 4.38 4.83 13.01
CA ARG A 120 5.78 5.23 12.89
C ARG A 120 6.76 4.07 13.15
N THR A 121 6.31 2.94 13.67
CA THR A 121 7.18 1.77 13.87
C THR A 121 7.67 1.17 12.56
N SER A 122 6.93 1.43 11.48
CA SER A 122 7.29 1.04 10.11
C SER A 122 8.32 1.94 9.43
N LEU A 123 8.74 3.07 10.04
CA LEU A 123 9.63 4.05 9.40
C LEU A 123 10.91 3.42 8.84
N GLY A 124 11.54 2.51 9.58
CA GLY A 124 12.74 1.81 9.10
C GLY A 124 12.53 1.01 7.82
N ALA A 125 11.38 0.34 7.68
CA ALA A 125 11.02 -0.38 6.46
C ALA A 125 10.74 0.59 5.30
N VAL A 126 10.07 1.71 5.57
CA VAL A 126 9.78 2.76 4.59
C VAL A 126 11.08 3.41 4.09
N VAL A 127 12.04 3.70 4.97
CA VAL A 127 13.37 4.23 4.61
C VAL A 127 14.12 3.24 3.71
N ARG A 128 14.12 1.96 4.04
CA ARG A 128 14.73 0.94 3.18
C ARG A 128 14.11 0.96 1.78
N LEU A 129 12.78 0.88 1.67
CA LEU A 129 12.07 0.85 0.39
C LEU A 129 12.26 2.13 -0.42
N SER A 130 12.42 3.29 0.20
CA SER A 130 12.64 4.55 -0.53
C SER A 130 13.90 4.53 -1.41
N ASN A 131 14.85 3.62 -1.12
CA ASN A 131 16.12 3.50 -1.86
C ASN A 131 16.23 2.20 -2.66
N THR A 132 15.37 1.20 -2.42
CA THR A 132 15.57 -0.15 -2.96
C THR A 132 14.39 -0.68 -3.77
N ASP A 133 13.21 -0.08 -3.66
CA ASP A 133 12.05 -0.58 -4.39
C ASP A 133 12.24 -0.44 -5.91
N PRO A 134 11.92 -1.46 -6.71
CA PRO A 134 12.04 -1.37 -8.16
C PRO A 134 11.11 -0.33 -8.78
N ASP A 135 9.95 -0.08 -8.18
CA ASP A 135 8.96 0.86 -8.69
C ASP A 135 9.22 2.29 -8.18
N PRO A 136 9.42 3.28 -9.08
CA PRO A 136 9.71 4.65 -8.67
C PRO A 136 8.55 5.34 -7.94
N MET A 137 7.30 4.89 -8.15
CA MET A 137 6.16 5.47 -7.43
C MET A 137 6.12 4.99 -5.98
N VAL A 138 6.56 3.74 -5.71
CA VAL A 138 6.75 3.25 -4.35
C VAL A 138 7.84 4.05 -3.65
N ARG A 139 9.01 4.21 -4.28
CA ARG A 139 10.11 5.01 -3.70
C ARG A 139 9.66 6.44 -3.39
N LYS A 140 8.97 7.09 -4.33
CA LYS A 140 8.42 8.43 -4.14
C LYS A 140 7.44 8.50 -2.97
N ASP A 141 6.49 7.55 -2.87
CA ASP A 141 5.49 7.53 -1.79
C ASP A 141 6.18 7.30 -0.42
N CYS A 142 7.24 6.49 -0.36
CA CYS A 142 8.09 6.34 0.82
C CYS A 142 8.76 7.66 1.22
N LEU A 143 9.39 8.38 0.28
CA LEU A 143 10.03 9.68 0.56
C LEU A 143 9.01 10.71 1.07
N ARG A 144 7.79 10.69 0.54
CA ARG A 144 6.70 11.53 1.05
C ARG A 144 6.39 11.20 2.50
N LEU A 145 6.37 9.94 2.87
CA LEU A 145 6.09 9.51 4.24
C LEU A 145 7.26 9.87 5.16
N ILE A 146 8.51 9.67 4.73
CA ILE A 146 9.71 10.11 5.44
C ILE A 146 9.68 11.63 5.69
N SER A 147 9.23 12.42 4.72
CA SER A 147 9.13 13.88 4.90
C SER A 147 8.18 14.29 6.04
N ILE A 148 7.26 13.44 6.43
CA ILE A 148 6.25 13.71 7.48
C ILE A 148 6.68 13.14 8.82
N TRP A 149 7.26 11.94 8.84
CA TRP A 149 7.60 11.20 10.03
C TRP A 149 9.08 11.27 10.43
N GLY A 150 9.93 11.51 9.43
CA GLY A 150 11.37 11.52 9.61
C GLY A 150 11.86 12.68 10.46
N THR A 151 13.11 12.56 10.83
CA THR A 151 13.91 13.54 11.57
C THR A 151 15.20 13.80 10.80
N LYS A 152 16.15 14.48 11.39
CA LYS A 152 17.47 14.68 10.77
C LYS A 152 18.22 13.36 10.52
N SER A 153 17.89 12.28 11.23
CA SER A 153 18.50 10.94 11.02
C SER A 153 18.26 10.40 9.62
N GLU A 154 17.16 10.80 8.96
CA GLU A 154 16.80 10.31 7.63
C GLU A 154 17.45 11.15 6.50
N VAL A 155 18.08 12.27 6.81
CA VAL A 155 18.71 13.17 5.81
C VAL A 155 19.71 12.44 4.90
N PRO A 156 20.61 11.56 5.37
CA PRO A 156 21.51 10.81 4.48
C PRO A 156 20.79 9.97 3.43
N HIS A 157 19.66 9.36 3.80
CA HIS A 157 18.84 8.57 2.89
C HIS A 157 18.16 9.43 1.83
N LEU A 158 17.74 10.65 2.20
CA LEU A 158 17.14 11.61 1.27
C LEU A 158 18.17 12.18 0.30
N ILE A 159 19.40 12.46 0.76
CA ILE A 159 20.51 12.91 -0.10
C ILE A 159 20.84 11.81 -1.13
N LYS A 160 20.90 10.55 -0.71
CA LYS A 160 21.09 9.43 -1.63
C LYS A 160 19.98 9.38 -2.69
N ALA A 161 18.73 9.67 -2.33
CA ALA A 161 17.60 9.68 -3.25
C ALA A 161 17.65 10.83 -4.29
N LEU A 162 18.52 11.81 -4.14
CA LEU A 162 18.79 12.83 -5.16
C LEU A 162 19.47 12.24 -6.43
N GLU A 163 20.09 11.08 -6.30
CA GLU A 163 20.74 10.36 -7.40
C GLU A 163 19.80 9.34 -8.06
N ASP A 164 18.52 9.30 -7.67
CA ASP A 164 17.55 8.37 -8.23
C ASP A 164 17.36 8.59 -9.74
N PRO A 165 17.28 7.53 -10.57
CA PRO A 165 17.03 7.67 -12.01
C PRO A 165 15.70 8.36 -12.33
N SER A 166 14.71 8.26 -11.44
CA SER A 166 13.40 8.89 -11.62
C SER A 166 13.39 10.33 -11.16
N HIS A 167 13.09 11.25 -12.08
CA HIS A 167 12.91 12.67 -11.77
C HIS A 167 11.89 12.91 -10.63
N MET A 168 10.77 12.17 -10.62
CA MET A 168 9.75 12.31 -9.57
C MET A 168 10.28 11.93 -8.18
N VAL A 169 11.18 10.96 -8.10
CA VAL A 169 11.82 10.55 -6.84
C VAL A 169 12.78 11.64 -6.38
N ARG A 170 13.65 12.15 -7.29
CA ARG A 170 14.58 13.25 -6.98
C ARG A 170 13.85 14.50 -6.48
N THR A 171 12.75 14.89 -7.15
CA THR A 171 11.92 16.03 -6.73
C THR A 171 11.34 15.81 -5.33
N GLN A 172 10.81 14.61 -5.05
CA GLN A 172 10.28 14.31 -3.74
C GLN A 172 11.37 14.29 -2.65
N ALA A 173 12.58 13.86 -2.99
CA ALA A 173 13.73 13.91 -2.07
C ALA A 173 14.10 15.35 -1.68
N VAL A 174 14.15 16.29 -2.65
CA VAL A 174 14.38 17.71 -2.35
C VAL A 174 13.28 18.26 -1.45
N HIS A 175 12.02 17.98 -1.74
CA HIS A 175 10.90 18.43 -0.88
C HIS A 175 11.01 17.87 0.55
N ALA A 176 11.41 16.59 0.69
CA ALA A 176 11.61 15.98 1.99
C ALA A 176 12.78 16.62 2.76
N LEU A 177 13.90 16.88 2.08
CA LEU A 177 15.06 17.57 2.64
C LEU A 177 14.69 18.97 3.14
N LYS A 178 14.07 19.80 2.31
CA LYS A 178 13.59 21.13 2.71
C LYS A 178 12.71 21.07 3.96
N ARG A 179 11.78 20.11 4.00
CA ARG A 179 10.85 19.96 5.12
C ARG A 179 11.54 19.56 6.43
N LEU A 180 12.49 18.63 6.38
CA LEU A 180 13.15 18.12 7.59
C LEU A 180 14.26 19.04 8.11
N THR A 181 14.91 19.79 7.23
CA THR A 181 16.07 20.63 7.59
C THR A 181 15.73 22.10 7.74
N GLY A 182 14.70 22.58 7.02
CA GLY A 182 14.39 24.00 6.88
C GLY A 182 15.25 24.71 5.84
N GLU A 183 16.23 24.03 5.22
CA GLU A 183 17.11 24.61 4.20
C GLU A 183 16.48 24.53 2.81
N ASP A 184 16.90 25.43 1.93
CA ASP A 184 16.45 25.46 0.53
C ASP A 184 17.63 25.76 -0.40
N PHE A 185 17.99 24.79 -1.24
CA PHE A 185 19.06 24.92 -2.23
C PHE A 185 18.55 24.89 -3.68
N GLY A 186 17.26 25.15 -3.89
CA GLY A 186 16.62 25.23 -5.21
C GLY A 186 15.59 24.16 -5.48
N GLU A 187 14.95 24.26 -6.64
CA GLU A 187 13.89 23.34 -7.09
C GLU A 187 14.40 22.47 -8.25
N PRO A 188 14.21 21.15 -8.19
CA PRO A 188 14.61 20.27 -9.28
C PRO A 188 13.67 20.35 -10.49
N LEU A 189 12.45 20.83 -10.32
CA LEU A 189 11.49 20.95 -11.41
C LEU A 189 11.88 22.12 -12.32
N GLY A 190 12.18 21.82 -13.58
CA GLY A 190 12.60 22.79 -14.58
C GLY A 190 14.09 23.13 -14.54
N ALA A 191 14.86 22.59 -13.59
CA ALA A 191 16.31 22.75 -13.57
C ALA A 191 16.99 22.02 -14.72
N SER A 192 18.02 22.65 -15.32
CA SER A 192 18.93 21.97 -16.23
C SER A 192 19.72 20.87 -15.49
N PRO A 193 20.36 19.93 -16.19
CA PRO A 193 21.22 18.94 -15.55
C PRO A 193 22.29 19.57 -14.65
N GLU A 194 22.94 20.63 -15.11
CA GLU A 194 23.97 21.34 -14.38
C GLU A 194 23.44 22.06 -13.13
N GLU A 195 22.26 22.67 -13.24
CA GLU A 195 21.57 23.29 -12.08
C GLU A 195 21.18 22.24 -11.05
N PHE A 196 20.73 21.07 -11.51
CA PHE A 196 20.39 19.99 -10.60
C PHE A 196 21.63 19.39 -9.92
N GLU A 197 22.72 19.18 -10.64
CA GLU A 197 24.00 18.75 -10.04
C GLU A 197 24.48 19.76 -8.97
N TRP A 198 24.30 21.04 -9.22
CA TRP A 198 24.62 22.07 -8.21
C TRP A 198 23.74 21.94 -6.97
N ILE A 199 22.41 21.68 -7.13
CA ILE A 199 21.50 21.44 -5.99
C ILE A 199 21.96 20.22 -5.18
N VAL A 200 22.32 19.13 -5.83
CA VAL A 200 22.82 17.90 -5.18
C VAL A 200 24.11 18.22 -4.39
N ALA A 201 25.08 18.88 -5.02
CA ALA A 201 26.33 19.25 -4.38
C ALA A 201 26.12 20.15 -3.13
N LYS A 202 25.14 21.07 -3.19
CA LYS A 202 24.77 21.90 -2.03
C LYS A 202 24.21 21.09 -0.88
N TRP A 203 23.32 20.11 -1.14
CA TRP A 203 22.79 19.25 -0.11
C TRP A 203 23.87 18.35 0.51
N GLN A 204 24.77 17.81 -0.30
CA GLN A 204 25.90 16.99 0.18
C GLN A 204 26.86 17.81 1.05
N GLY A 205 27.32 18.97 0.56
CA GLY A 205 28.24 19.81 1.32
C GLY A 205 27.63 20.40 2.60
N TRP A 206 26.33 20.72 2.57
CA TRP A 206 25.62 21.14 3.79
C TRP A 206 25.61 20.03 4.83
N TRP A 207 25.33 18.79 4.41
CA TRP A 207 25.28 17.66 5.33
C TRP A 207 26.65 17.28 5.89
N GLU A 208 27.72 17.38 5.12
CA GLU A 208 29.09 17.18 5.63
C GLU A 208 29.41 18.11 6.80
N ILE A 209 28.93 19.37 6.72
CA ILE A 209 29.21 20.37 7.79
C ILE A 209 28.26 20.17 8.99
N MET A 210 26.97 19.86 8.73
CA MET A 210 25.93 19.85 9.77
C MET A 210 25.74 18.48 10.40
N GLY A 211 26.01 17.40 9.64
CA GLY A 211 25.87 16.01 10.12
C GLY A 211 26.90 15.63 11.19
N GLU A 212 28.07 16.29 11.20
CA GLU A 212 29.07 16.10 12.26
C GLU A 212 28.69 16.77 13.59
N ARG A 213 27.67 17.64 13.59
CA ARG A 213 27.23 18.41 14.77
C ARG A 213 26.00 17.85 15.47
N THR A 214 25.42 16.77 14.94
CA THR A 214 24.25 16.09 15.51
C THR A 214 24.61 14.75 16.11
#